data_638fee469f0908c7588e23dbcb33190d
#
_entry.id   638fee469f0908c7588e23dbcb33190d
#
_cell.length_a   1.000
_cell.length_b   1.000
_cell.length_c   1.000
_cell.angle_alpha   90.00
_cell.angle_beta   90.00
_cell.angle_gamma   90.00
#
_symmetry.space_group_name_H-M   'P 1'
#
loop_
_entity.id
_entity.type
_entity.pdbx_description
1 polymer ?
#
loop_
_entity_poly.entity_id
_entity_poly.type
_entity_poly.pdbx_seq_one_letter_code
_entity_poly.pdbx_strand_id
1 'polypeptide(L)'
;MARKKIGFVIVEGISEQDALGAILSNIYDKDTVWVQVLRKDITSEYGVTPSNILSKLGDEVRGYANSNSFKKSDFKEIIHIVDMDGAYISNENVIEDHNASNPVYSLTEIRTADKPGIEVRNQNKRANINKICSCKELWSVPYSAYYMSC
;
A
#
# COMPACT_ATOMS: atom_id res chain seq x y z
N MET A 1 6.92 -6.21 33.35
CA MET A 1 5.91 -6.23 32.25
C MET A 1 6.63 -6.24 30.90
N ALA A 2 6.20 -7.10 30.01
CA ALA A 2 6.75 -7.10 28.65
C ALA A 2 6.37 -5.79 27.93
N ARG A 3 7.31 -5.19 27.22
CA ARG A 3 7.05 -4.00 26.40
C ARG A 3 6.10 -4.36 25.25
N LYS A 4 5.10 -3.53 24.99
CA LYS A 4 4.20 -3.72 23.84
C LYS A 4 4.99 -3.73 22.54
N LYS A 5 4.63 -4.61 21.64
CA LYS A 5 5.14 -4.64 20.27
C LYS A 5 4.28 -3.79 19.34
N ILE A 6 4.84 -3.34 18.24
CA ILE A 6 4.15 -2.53 17.24
C ILE A 6 3.66 -3.44 16.11
N GLY A 7 2.34 -3.46 15.88
CA GLY A 7 1.74 -3.89 14.63
C GLY A 7 1.70 -2.69 13.69
N PHE A 8 2.55 -2.66 12.68
CA PHE A 8 2.70 -1.53 11.77
C PHE A 8 1.90 -1.78 10.50
N VAL A 9 0.98 -0.86 10.18
CA VAL A 9 0.09 -1.00 9.04
C VAL A 9 0.34 0.13 8.05
N ILE A 10 0.61 -0.22 6.80
CA ILE A 10 0.74 0.73 5.70
C ILE A 10 -0.54 0.64 4.87
N VAL A 11 -1.18 1.78 4.61
CA VAL A 11 -2.39 1.89 3.79
C VAL A 11 -2.20 2.95 2.72
N GLU A 12 -2.87 2.81 1.57
CA GLU A 12 -2.74 3.77 0.47
C GLU A 12 -3.75 4.91 0.58
N GLY A 13 -4.95 4.68 1.10
CA GLY A 13 -6.02 5.66 1.20
C GLY A 13 -6.38 6.12 2.62
N ILE A 14 -7.11 7.24 2.74
CA ILE A 14 -7.60 7.76 4.03
C ILE A 14 -8.71 6.87 4.59
N SER A 15 -9.62 6.41 3.73
CA SER A 15 -10.76 5.57 4.12
C SER A 15 -10.30 4.27 4.75
N GLU A 16 -9.26 3.67 4.20
CA GLU A 16 -8.65 2.46 4.72
C GLU A 16 -7.94 2.71 6.04
N GLN A 17 -7.32 3.88 6.21
CA GLN A 17 -6.65 4.24 7.46
C GLN A 17 -7.60 4.21 8.66
N ASP A 18 -8.76 4.83 8.53
CA ASP A 18 -9.73 4.93 9.62
C ASP A 18 -10.43 3.59 9.90
N ALA A 19 -10.92 2.94 8.84
CA ALA A 19 -11.66 1.68 8.96
C ALA A 19 -10.78 0.53 9.44
N LEU A 20 -9.60 0.36 8.83
CA LEU A 20 -8.69 -0.74 9.14
C LEU A 20 -7.96 -0.54 10.46
N GLY A 21 -7.63 0.68 10.83
CA GLY A 21 -7.06 0.98 12.15
C GLY A 21 -7.97 0.51 13.28
N ALA A 22 -9.28 0.74 13.16
CA ALA A 22 -10.27 0.28 14.12
C ALA A 22 -10.40 -1.26 14.14
N ILE A 23 -10.46 -1.90 12.96
CA ILE A 23 -10.58 -3.36 12.83
C ILE A 23 -9.34 -4.04 13.40
N LEU A 24 -8.15 -3.61 13.01
CA LEU A 24 -6.89 -4.20 13.45
C LEU A 24 -6.64 -4.01 14.94
N SER A 25 -7.08 -2.88 15.49
CA SER A 25 -7.04 -2.65 16.93
C SER A 25 -7.94 -3.61 17.74
N ASN A 26 -8.93 -4.23 17.07
CA ASN A 26 -9.78 -5.25 17.69
C ASN A 26 -9.23 -6.68 17.52
N ILE A 27 -8.41 -6.91 16.46
CA ILE A 27 -7.81 -8.22 16.19
C ILE A 27 -6.60 -8.47 17.08
N TYR A 28 -5.78 -7.45 17.31
CA TYR A 28 -4.61 -7.55 18.18
C TYR A 28 -5.00 -7.41 19.64
N ASP A 29 -4.35 -8.19 20.48
CA ASP A 29 -4.40 -8.00 21.93
C ASP A 29 -3.81 -6.64 22.30
N LYS A 30 -4.67 -5.73 22.76
CA LYS A 30 -4.31 -4.36 23.12
C LYS A 30 -3.29 -4.26 24.25
N ASP A 31 -3.14 -5.32 25.04
CA ASP A 31 -2.17 -5.36 26.14
C ASP A 31 -0.76 -5.71 25.65
N THR A 32 -0.65 -6.38 24.50
CA THR A 32 0.62 -6.86 23.94
C THR A 32 1.03 -6.20 22.64
N VAL A 33 0.09 -5.65 21.88
CA VAL A 33 0.34 -5.01 20.57
C VAL A 33 -0.24 -3.61 20.50
N TRP A 34 0.56 -2.70 20.02
CA TRP A 34 0.17 -1.34 19.72
C TRP A 34 0.12 -1.14 18.21
N VAL A 35 -1.07 -0.85 17.67
CA VAL A 35 -1.27 -0.65 16.22
C VAL A 35 -0.87 0.77 15.84
N GLN A 36 0.00 0.89 14.84
CA GLN A 36 0.41 2.14 14.22
C GLN A 36 0.08 2.09 12.73
N VAL A 37 -0.48 3.15 12.19
CA VAL A 37 -0.91 3.23 10.79
C VAL A 37 -0.14 4.34 10.08
N LEU A 38 0.47 3.99 8.93
CA LEU A 38 1.09 4.94 8.00
C LEU A 38 0.30 4.94 6.69
N ARG A 39 -0.06 6.13 6.24
CA ARG A 39 -0.65 6.31 4.90
C ARG A 39 0.46 6.58 3.88
N LYS A 40 0.59 5.73 2.88
CA LYS A 40 1.54 5.89 1.78
C LYS A 40 1.09 5.14 0.53
N ASP A 41 0.75 5.86 -0.53
CA ASP A 41 0.53 5.28 -1.86
C ASP A 41 1.88 5.15 -2.58
N ILE A 42 2.54 4.03 -2.37
CA ILE A 42 3.86 3.78 -2.96
C ILE A 42 3.77 3.05 -4.30
N THR A 43 2.74 2.24 -4.52
CA THR A 43 2.63 1.40 -5.72
C THR A 43 2.34 2.20 -6.99
N SER A 44 1.78 3.41 -6.84
CA SER A 44 1.50 4.36 -7.94
C SER A 44 2.45 5.55 -7.98
N GLU A 45 3.39 5.65 -7.04
CA GLU A 45 4.30 6.80 -6.94
C GLU A 45 5.22 6.88 -8.15
N TYR A 46 5.37 8.08 -8.71
CA TYR A 46 6.28 8.31 -9.84
C TYR A 46 7.72 7.90 -9.49
N GLY A 47 8.37 7.19 -10.39
CA GLY A 47 9.73 6.70 -10.21
C GLY A 47 9.86 5.45 -9.34
N VAL A 48 8.76 4.92 -8.81
CA VAL A 48 8.74 3.63 -8.10
C VAL A 48 8.59 2.49 -9.11
N THR A 49 9.52 1.56 -9.06
CA THR A 49 9.59 0.38 -9.92
C THR A 49 9.79 -0.87 -9.08
N PRO A 50 9.58 -2.08 -9.64
CA PRO A 50 9.87 -3.32 -8.91
C PRO A 50 11.31 -3.44 -8.40
N SER A 51 12.26 -2.74 -9.04
CA SER A 51 13.66 -2.77 -8.63
C SER A 51 13.97 -1.93 -7.39
N ASN A 52 13.16 -0.92 -7.08
CA ASN A 52 13.42 0.00 -5.96
C ASN A 52 12.30 0.05 -4.90
N ILE A 53 11.14 -0.56 -5.15
CA ILE A 53 9.98 -0.43 -4.24
C ILE A 53 10.25 -0.97 -2.84
N LEU A 54 10.94 -2.09 -2.72
CA LEU A 54 11.26 -2.66 -1.39
C LEU A 54 12.23 -1.80 -0.60
N SER A 55 13.21 -1.20 -1.27
CA SER A 55 14.12 -0.24 -0.65
C SER A 55 13.39 1.01 -0.17
N LYS A 56 12.51 1.55 -1.01
CA LYS A 56 11.69 2.72 -0.65
C LYS A 56 10.73 2.43 0.50
N LEU A 57 10.08 1.27 0.52
CA LEU A 57 9.25 0.85 1.65
C LEU A 57 10.07 0.71 2.93
N GLY A 58 11.25 0.12 2.84
CA GLY A 58 12.16 0.03 3.97
C GLY A 58 12.56 1.39 4.52
N ASP A 59 12.78 2.38 3.65
CA ASP A 59 13.08 3.76 4.05
C ASP A 59 11.88 4.42 4.75
N GLU A 60 10.66 4.20 4.28
CA GLU A 60 9.44 4.70 4.94
C GLU A 60 9.28 4.12 6.35
N VAL A 61 9.46 2.82 6.52
CA VAL A 61 9.37 2.17 7.83
C VAL A 61 10.45 2.67 8.78
N ARG A 62 11.69 2.77 8.31
CA ARG A 62 12.81 3.31 9.10
C ARG A 62 12.60 4.77 9.46
N GLY A 63 12.12 5.57 8.51
CA GLY A 63 11.81 6.99 8.74
C GLY A 63 10.77 7.16 9.83
N TYR A 64 9.69 6.38 9.78
CA TYR A 64 8.65 6.36 10.80
C TYR A 64 9.22 5.93 12.17
N ALA A 65 9.99 4.86 12.20
CA ALA A 65 10.62 4.36 13.43
C ALA A 65 11.52 5.44 14.06
N ASN A 66 12.38 6.05 13.27
CA ASN A 66 13.28 7.10 13.75
C ASN A 66 12.53 8.33 14.29
N SER A 67 11.48 8.76 13.60
CA SER A 67 10.66 9.91 14.01
C SER A 67 9.90 9.67 15.33
N ASN A 68 9.64 8.41 15.66
CA ASN A 68 8.93 8.02 16.87
C ASN A 68 9.83 7.35 17.92
N SER A 69 11.14 7.38 17.72
CA SER A 69 12.13 6.75 18.61
C SER A 69 11.91 5.24 18.82
N PHE A 70 11.41 4.55 17.81
CA PHE A 70 11.25 3.10 17.82
C PHE A 70 12.50 2.40 17.29
N LYS A 71 12.77 1.21 17.82
CA LYS A 71 13.80 0.31 17.32
C LYS A 71 13.16 -0.81 16.48
N LYS A 72 13.95 -1.43 15.61
CA LYS A 72 13.53 -2.61 14.85
C LYS A 72 12.87 -3.68 15.74
N SER A 73 13.46 -3.94 16.90
CA SER A 73 12.97 -4.92 17.87
C SER A 73 11.62 -4.58 18.49
N ASP A 74 11.14 -3.35 18.34
CA ASP A 74 9.82 -2.95 18.82
C ASP A 74 8.69 -3.42 17.89
N PHE A 75 9.00 -3.71 16.63
CA PHE A 75 8.01 -4.15 15.64
C PHE A 75 7.72 -5.63 15.75
N LYS A 76 6.43 -5.99 15.74
CA LYS A 76 5.96 -7.37 15.65
C LYS A 76 5.88 -7.82 14.19
N GLU A 77 5.20 -7.03 13.39
CA GLU A 77 4.98 -7.28 11.96
C GLU A 77 4.58 -6.00 11.24
N ILE A 78 4.71 -6.03 9.91
CA ILE A 78 4.25 -4.99 9.00
C ILE A 78 3.16 -5.59 8.12
N ILE A 79 2.00 -4.96 8.09
CA ILE A 79 0.89 -5.30 7.20
C ILE A 79 0.73 -4.15 6.21
N HIS A 80 0.74 -4.44 4.93
CA HIS A 80 0.55 -3.46 3.85
C HIS A 80 -0.74 -3.76 3.11
N ILE A 81 -1.68 -2.83 3.14
CA ILE A 81 -2.94 -2.92 2.41
C ILE A 81 -2.85 -2.02 1.18
N VAL A 82 -2.92 -2.63 0.02
CA VAL A 82 -2.77 -1.97 -1.28
C VAL A 82 -4.12 -1.85 -1.96
N ASP A 83 -4.46 -0.66 -2.43
CA ASP A 83 -5.60 -0.44 -3.30
C ASP A 83 -5.21 -0.75 -4.75
N MET A 84 -6.01 -1.57 -5.44
CA MET A 84 -5.75 -1.91 -6.84
C MET A 84 -6.04 -0.74 -7.80
N ASP A 85 -6.93 0.19 -7.44
CA ASP A 85 -7.27 1.37 -8.24
C ASP A 85 -7.49 1.08 -9.73
N GLY A 86 -8.17 0.01 -10.05
CA GLY A 86 -8.39 -0.40 -11.44
C GLY A 86 -7.14 -0.89 -12.19
N ALA A 87 -6.02 -1.14 -11.50
CA ALA A 87 -4.77 -1.58 -12.15
C ALA A 87 -4.91 -2.91 -12.90
N TYR A 88 -5.86 -3.74 -12.53
CA TYR A 88 -6.15 -5.02 -13.19
C TYR A 88 -7.27 -4.97 -14.24
N ILE A 89 -7.82 -3.78 -14.50
CA ILE A 89 -8.70 -3.57 -15.66
C ILE A 89 -7.87 -3.72 -16.93
N SER A 90 -8.33 -4.55 -17.87
CA SER A 90 -7.61 -4.79 -19.13
C SER A 90 -7.55 -3.53 -19.98
N ASN A 91 -6.52 -3.42 -20.81
CA ASN A 91 -6.34 -2.26 -21.69
C ASN A 91 -7.52 -2.05 -22.66
N GLU A 92 -8.23 -3.11 -23.03
CA GLU A 92 -9.44 -3.05 -23.86
C GLU A 92 -10.57 -2.26 -23.18
N ASN A 93 -10.61 -2.29 -21.84
CA ASN A 93 -11.60 -1.59 -21.03
C ASN A 93 -11.09 -0.24 -20.49
N VAL A 94 -9.94 0.21 -20.92
CA VAL A 94 -9.50 1.60 -20.77
C VAL A 94 -10.02 2.38 -21.98
N ILE A 95 -11.04 3.21 -21.76
CA ILE A 95 -11.77 3.92 -22.80
C ILE A 95 -11.26 5.35 -22.90
N GLU A 96 -10.87 5.75 -24.10
CA GLU A 96 -10.49 7.13 -24.37
C GLU A 96 -11.73 8.03 -24.36
N ASP A 97 -11.69 9.06 -23.50
CA ASP A 97 -12.77 10.04 -23.36
C ASP A 97 -12.15 11.44 -23.21
N HIS A 98 -12.11 12.18 -24.31
CA HIS A 98 -11.51 13.53 -24.35
C HIS A 98 -12.26 14.57 -23.50
N ASN A 99 -13.46 14.27 -23.03
CA ASN A 99 -14.23 15.14 -22.15
C ASN A 99 -13.94 14.86 -20.66
N ALA A 100 -13.23 13.79 -20.34
CA ALA A 100 -12.86 13.48 -18.97
C ALA A 100 -11.72 14.39 -18.51
N SER A 101 -11.98 15.26 -17.53
CA SER A 101 -10.96 16.10 -16.92
C SER A 101 -10.02 15.30 -16.02
N ASN A 102 -10.51 14.22 -15.44
CA ASN A 102 -9.76 13.25 -14.64
C ASN A 102 -10.19 11.83 -15.01
N PRO A 103 -9.34 10.81 -14.78
CA PRO A 103 -9.75 9.42 -14.98
C PRO A 103 -10.96 9.07 -14.10
N VAL A 104 -11.95 8.42 -14.70
CA VAL A 104 -13.15 7.92 -14.03
C VAL A 104 -13.08 6.40 -13.97
N TYR A 105 -13.10 5.86 -12.76
CA TYR A 105 -12.97 4.44 -12.50
C TYR A 105 -14.34 3.82 -12.19
N SER A 106 -14.61 2.67 -12.82
CA SER A 106 -15.73 1.80 -12.48
C SER A 106 -15.22 0.39 -12.17
N LEU A 107 -16.10 -0.53 -11.85
CA LEU A 107 -15.72 -1.92 -11.60
C LEU A 107 -15.15 -2.63 -12.82
N THR A 108 -15.48 -2.16 -14.03
CA THR A 108 -15.18 -2.87 -15.28
C THR A 108 -14.40 -2.05 -16.30
N GLU A 109 -14.36 -0.72 -16.16
CA GLU A 109 -13.71 0.15 -17.13
C GLU A 109 -13.08 1.39 -16.50
N ILE A 110 -12.15 1.99 -17.21
CA ILE A 110 -11.57 3.29 -16.87
C ILE A 110 -11.81 4.22 -18.07
N ARG A 111 -12.42 5.40 -17.85
CA ARG A 111 -12.56 6.45 -18.85
C ARG A 111 -11.53 7.54 -18.58
N THR A 112 -10.78 7.93 -19.62
CA THR A 112 -9.68 8.88 -19.46
C THR A 112 -9.38 9.59 -20.77
N ALA A 113 -8.92 10.84 -20.69
CA ALA A 113 -8.39 11.56 -21.84
C ALA A 113 -6.97 11.12 -22.22
N ASP A 114 -6.27 10.40 -21.33
CA ASP A 114 -4.92 9.88 -21.55
C ASP A 114 -4.89 8.35 -21.38
N LYS A 115 -5.40 7.65 -22.37
CA LYS A 115 -5.41 6.18 -22.38
C LYS A 115 -3.99 5.59 -22.28
N PRO A 116 -2.99 6.01 -23.07
CA PRO A 116 -1.64 5.46 -22.97
C PRO A 116 -1.02 5.65 -21.58
N GLY A 117 -1.24 6.79 -20.94
CA GLY A 117 -0.74 7.07 -19.59
C GLY A 117 -1.35 6.14 -18.54
N ILE A 118 -2.66 5.90 -18.63
CA ILE A 118 -3.34 4.94 -17.72
C ILE A 118 -2.86 3.51 -17.93
N GLU A 119 -2.67 3.08 -19.17
CA GLU A 119 -2.14 1.74 -19.47
C GLU A 119 -0.75 1.52 -18.89
N VAL A 120 0.15 2.48 -19.03
CA VAL A 120 1.49 2.44 -18.44
C VAL A 120 1.41 2.46 -16.91
N ARG A 121 0.60 3.33 -16.34
CA ARG A 121 0.37 3.40 -14.88
C ARG A 121 -0.11 2.05 -14.34
N ASN A 122 -1.10 1.45 -14.97
CA ASN A 122 -1.65 0.16 -14.55
C ASN A 122 -0.62 -0.96 -14.64
N GLN A 123 0.16 -1.00 -15.71
CA GLN A 123 1.24 -1.98 -15.86
C GLN A 123 2.29 -1.85 -14.75
N ASN A 124 2.74 -0.64 -14.47
CA ASN A 124 3.71 -0.38 -13.42
C ASN A 124 3.16 -0.73 -12.04
N LYS A 125 1.90 -0.36 -11.76
CA LYS A 125 1.26 -0.69 -10.48
C LYS A 125 1.13 -2.19 -10.28
N ARG A 126 0.70 -2.95 -11.31
CA ARG A 126 0.66 -4.43 -11.24
C ARG A 126 2.03 -5.03 -10.95
N ALA A 127 3.06 -4.57 -11.64
CA ALA A 127 4.42 -5.06 -11.42
C ALA A 127 4.92 -4.76 -10.00
N ASN A 128 4.63 -3.58 -9.49
CA ASN A 128 4.94 -3.18 -8.11
C ASN A 128 4.18 -4.03 -7.08
N ILE A 129 2.88 -4.24 -7.27
CA ILE A 129 2.05 -5.10 -6.41
C ILE A 129 2.60 -6.53 -6.38
N ASN A 130 2.92 -7.11 -7.53
CA ASN A 130 3.50 -8.45 -7.61
C ASN A 130 4.82 -8.54 -6.83
N LYS A 131 5.65 -7.51 -6.92
CA LYS A 131 6.92 -7.47 -6.20
C LYS A 131 6.72 -7.45 -4.69
N ILE A 132 5.86 -6.58 -4.17
CA ILE A 132 5.63 -6.49 -2.73
C ILE A 132 4.90 -7.71 -2.17
N CYS A 133 3.98 -8.31 -2.92
CA CYS A 133 3.29 -9.54 -2.50
C CYS A 133 4.22 -10.75 -2.39
N SER A 134 5.37 -10.75 -3.07
CA SER A 134 6.39 -11.78 -2.95
C SER A 134 7.33 -11.58 -1.77
N CYS A 135 7.32 -10.42 -1.14
CA CYS A 135 8.19 -10.06 -0.03
C CYS A 135 7.63 -10.58 1.29
N LYS A 136 8.47 -11.25 2.09
CA LYS A 136 8.11 -11.81 3.41
C LYS A 136 8.69 -11.06 4.58
N GLU A 137 9.72 -10.27 4.35
CA GLU A 137 10.39 -9.45 5.35
C GLU A 137 10.74 -8.09 4.77
N LEU A 138 10.59 -7.06 5.59
CA LEU A 138 11.00 -5.71 5.28
C LEU A 138 11.76 -5.16 6.49
N TRP A 139 12.99 -4.67 6.27
CA TRP A 139 13.85 -4.24 7.39
C TRP A 139 14.02 -5.34 8.46
N SER A 140 14.09 -6.61 8.05
CA SER A 140 14.12 -7.81 8.91
C SER A 140 12.91 -7.95 9.85
N VAL A 141 11.81 -7.28 9.55
CA VAL A 141 10.52 -7.42 10.25
C VAL A 141 9.59 -8.23 9.35
N PRO A 142 8.82 -9.19 9.87
CA PRO A 142 7.84 -9.92 9.07
C PRO A 142 6.91 -8.97 8.33
N TYR A 143 6.73 -9.18 7.03
CA TYR A 143 5.96 -8.33 6.14
C TYR A 143 4.94 -9.16 5.36
N SER A 144 3.72 -8.66 5.27
CA SER A 144 2.65 -9.23 4.45
C SER A 144 1.92 -8.13 3.71
N ALA A 145 1.72 -8.29 2.41
CA ALA A 145 0.94 -7.38 1.59
C ALA A 145 -0.37 -8.03 1.15
N TYR A 146 -1.43 -7.26 1.23
CA TYR A 146 -2.77 -7.64 0.79
C TYR A 146 -3.28 -6.55 -0.15
N TYR A 147 -3.98 -6.92 -1.20
CA TYR A 147 -4.61 -5.98 -2.11
C TYR A 147 -6.12 -6.10 -2.07
N MET A 148 -6.79 -4.97 -2.22
CA MET A 148 -8.24 -4.87 -2.23
C MET A 148 -8.70 -4.20 -3.53
N SER A 149 -9.85 -4.62 -4.03
CA SER A 149 -10.63 -3.85 -5.01
C SER A 149 -11.78 -3.17 -4.29
N CYS A 150 -11.86 -1.87 -4.44
CA CYS A 150 -13.05 -1.12 -4.04
C CYS A 150 -13.99 -0.98 -5.21
#